data_c3145655f9bde2f4a1c75f8a2fb99a0d
#
_entry.id   c3145655f9bde2f4a1c75f8a2fb99a0d
#
_cell.length_a   1.000
_cell.length_b   1.000
_cell.length_c   1.000
_cell.angle_alpha   90.00
_cell.angle_beta   90.00
_cell.angle_gamma   90.00
#
_symmetry.space_group_name_H-M   'P 1'
#
loop_
_entity.id
_entity.type
_entity.pdbx_description
1 polymer ?
#
loop_
_entity_poly.entity_id
_entity_poly.type
_entity_poly.pdbx_seq_one_letter_code
_entity_poly.pdbx_strand_id
1 'polypeptide(L)'
;MTFEEAVQTIRPGHYRHFKGNAYEVVGIARHSETEEPMVVYRALYGEGGLWVRPADMWNETIERDGKTYHRFYRLDRIERVEKYERLFDEAATSHDPEKLRLLDAYYTSGEWREDYEADERGELPPDLKRGVLSQDALHDLLEGAEL
;
A
#
# COMPACT_ATOMS: atom_id res chain seq x y z
N MET A 1 -0.44 19.43 -8.19
CA MET A 1 -1.71 18.70 -8.48
C MET A 1 -2.91 19.57 -8.12
N THR A 2 -4.04 19.32 -8.75
CA THR A 2 -5.27 20.04 -8.41
C THR A 2 -5.87 19.51 -7.12
N PHE A 3 -6.80 20.25 -6.54
CA PHE A 3 -7.52 19.80 -5.35
C PHE A 3 -8.27 18.49 -5.61
N GLU A 4 -8.93 18.39 -6.75
CA GLU A 4 -9.68 17.18 -7.13
C GLU A 4 -8.75 15.98 -7.30
N GLU A 5 -7.59 16.17 -7.92
CA GLU A 5 -6.59 15.11 -8.05
C GLU A 5 -6.09 14.65 -6.68
N ALA A 6 -5.83 15.60 -5.77
CA ALA A 6 -5.38 15.28 -4.42
C ALA A 6 -6.42 14.46 -3.65
N VAL A 7 -7.70 14.85 -3.73
CA VAL A 7 -8.79 14.13 -3.08
C VAL A 7 -8.91 12.70 -3.59
N GLN A 8 -8.70 12.49 -4.88
CA GLN A 8 -8.79 11.15 -5.48
C GLN A 8 -7.56 10.30 -5.22
N THR A 9 -6.39 10.92 -5.15
CA THR A 9 -5.10 10.21 -5.02
C THR A 9 -4.74 9.93 -3.56
N ILE A 10 -4.97 10.90 -2.68
CA ILE A 10 -4.57 10.81 -1.27
C ILE A 10 -5.84 10.70 -0.43
N ARG A 11 -6.32 9.49 -0.25
CA ARG A 11 -7.55 9.22 0.48
C ARG A 11 -7.32 9.20 1.99
N PRO A 12 -8.34 9.54 2.79
CA PRO A 12 -8.24 9.35 4.24
C PRO A 12 -7.90 7.91 4.60
N GLY A 13 -7.16 7.73 5.67
CA GLY A 13 -6.75 6.42 6.15
C GLY A 13 -5.33 6.42 6.66
N HIS A 14 -4.81 5.23 6.92
CA HIS A 14 -3.49 5.05 7.50
C HIS A 14 -2.42 4.90 6.44
N TYR A 15 -1.30 5.59 6.67
CA TYR A 15 -0.14 5.58 5.78
C TYR A 15 1.12 5.32 6.60
N ARG A 16 2.12 4.76 5.96
CA ARG A 16 3.45 4.57 6.53
C ARG A 16 4.45 5.41 5.75
N HIS A 17 5.22 6.25 6.48
CA HIS A 17 6.35 6.96 5.89
C HIS A 17 7.43 5.95 5.51
N PHE A 18 8.18 6.22 4.43
CA PHE A 18 9.20 5.28 3.97
C PHE A 18 10.25 4.95 5.03
N LYS A 19 10.41 5.80 6.05
CA LYS A 19 11.32 5.53 7.20
C LYS A 19 10.65 4.70 8.31
N GLY A 20 9.36 4.40 8.20
CA GLY A 20 8.67 3.46 9.09
C GLY A 20 7.57 4.01 9.97
N ASN A 21 7.51 5.31 10.23
CA ASN A 21 6.49 5.88 11.11
C ASN A 21 5.12 5.89 10.44
N ALA A 22 4.07 5.69 11.24
CA ALA A 22 2.70 5.64 10.75
C ALA A 22 1.97 6.96 10.99
N TYR A 23 1.07 7.29 10.06
CA TYR A 23 0.29 8.53 10.06
C TYR A 23 -1.13 8.24 9.60
N GLU A 24 -2.06 9.09 10.04
CA GLU A 24 -3.44 9.04 9.54
C GLU A 24 -3.73 10.30 8.73
N VAL A 25 -4.15 10.12 7.47
CA VAL A 25 -4.65 11.23 6.66
C VAL A 25 -6.10 11.47 7.06
N VAL A 26 -6.39 12.71 7.49
CA VAL A 26 -7.72 13.13 7.89
C VAL A 26 -8.52 13.59 6.66
N GLY A 27 -7.85 14.30 5.75
CA GLY A 27 -8.48 14.79 4.54
C GLY A 27 -7.59 15.78 3.80
N ILE A 28 -8.14 16.35 2.74
CA ILE A 28 -7.48 17.37 1.94
C ILE A 28 -8.16 18.72 2.20
N ALA A 29 -7.34 19.73 2.44
CA ALA A 29 -7.81 21.10 2.64
C ALA A 29 -7.17 22.02 1.60
N ARG A 30 -7.65 23.24 1.51
CA ARG A 30 -7.02 24.27 0.67
C ARG A 30 -6.23 25.22 1.57
N HIS A 31 -5.07 25.63 1.10
CA HIS A 31 -4.31 26.69 1.76
C HIS A 31 -5.12 27.98 1.68
N SER A 32 -5.29 28.71 2.79
CA SER A 32 -6.17 29.86 2.85
C SER A 32 -5.76 31.01 1.92
N GLU A 33 -4.49 31.11 1.58
CA GLU A 33 -3.99 32.19 0.73
C GLU A 33 -3.77 31.76 -0.71
N THR A 34 -3.13 30.60 -0.92
CA THR A 34 -2.73 30.13 -2.25
C THR A 34 -3.75 29.20 -2.89
N GLU A 35 -4.67 28.66 -2.09
CA GLU A 35 -5.64 27.64 -2.47
C GLU A 35 -5.02 26.31 -2.92
N GLU A 36 -3.70 26.14 -2.72
CA GLU A 36 -3.09 24.87 -3.06
C GLU A 36 -3.63 23.75 -2.16
N PRO A 37 -3.72 22.50 -2.68
CA PRO A 37 -4.20 21.38 -1.88
C PRO A 37 -3.20 20.98 -0.82
N MET A 38 -3.69 20.82 0.41
CA MET A 38 -2.89 20.47 1.58
C MET A 38 -3.41 19.18 2.17
N VAL A 39 -2.50 18.25 2.51
CA VAL A 39 -2.87 17.04 3.23
C VAL A 39 -2.91 17.37 4.71
N VAL A 40 -4.06 17.11 5.34
CA VAL A 40 -4.23 17.23 6.79
C VAL A 40 -4.05 15.83 7.38
N TYR A 41 -3.06 15.67 8.26
CA TYR A 41 -2.71 14.36 8.79
C TYR A 41 -2.25 14.44 10.23
N ARG A 42 -2.31 13.32 10.94
CA ARG A 42 -1.81 13.21 12.31
C ARG A 42 -0.79 12.09 12.43
N ALA A 43 0.18 12.28 13.31
CA ALA A 43 1.09 11.21 13.66
C ALA A 43 0.37 10.16 14.51
N LEU A 44 0.62 8.88 14.23
CA LEU A 44 0.11 7.77 15.04
C LEU A 44 1.14 7.32 16.08
N TYR A 45 1.99 8.25 16.48
CA TYR A 45 3.00 8.06 17.52
C TYR A 45 3.16 9.38 18.29
N GLY A 46 3.82 9.31 19.43
CA GLY A 46 4.02 10.49 20.27
C GLY A 46 2.69 11.06 20.74
N GLU A 47 2.54 12.38 20.68
CA GLU A 47 1.34 13.08 21.14
C GLU A 47 0.22 13.14 20.11
N GLY A 48 0.47 12.64 18.89
CA GLY A 48 -0.56 12.57 17.86
C GLY A 48 -1.03 13.90 17.31
N GLY A 49 -0.14 14.89 17.23
CA GLY A 49 -0.49 16.22 16.74
C GLY A 49 -0.94 16.25 15.29
N LEU A 50 -1.77 17.23 14.94
CA LEU A 50 -2.22 17.47 13.57
C LEU A 50 -1.21 18.34 12.83
N TRP A 51 -0.96 17.95 11.59
CA TRP A 51 -0.03 18.64 10.70
C TRP A 51 -0.65 18.83 9.33
N VAL A 52 -0.09 19.74 8.55
CA VAL A 52 -0.45 19.92 7.14
C VAL A 52 0.82 19.86 6.29
N ARG A 53 0.68 19.37 5.08
CA ARG A 53 1.76 19.31 4.11
C ARG A 53 1.18 19.49 2.71
N PRO A 54 1.82 20.27 1.82
CA PRO A 54 1.34 20.37 0.45
C PRO A 54 1.20 18.98 -0.20
N ALA A 55 0.10 18.78 -0.93
CA ALA A 55 -0.17 17.48 -1.54
C ALA A 55 0.95 17.03 -2.48
N ASP A 56 1.57 17.95 -3.21
CA ASP A 56 2.69 17.63 -4.08
C ASP A 56 3.88 17.08 -3.30
N MET A 57 4.14 17.63 -2.11
CA MET A 57 5.22 17.14 -1.24
C MET A 57 4.88 15.78 -0.63
N TRP A 58 3.60 15.53 -0.32
CA TRP A 58 3.16 14.25 0.17
C TRP A 58 3.42 13.14 -0.84
N ASN A 59 3.23 13.46 -2.11
CA ASN A 59 3.31 12.50 -3.21
C ASN A 59 4.71 12.41 -3.84
N GLU A 60 5.71 13.05 -3.25
CA GLU A 60 7.09 13.01 -3.76
C GLU A 60 7.70 11.62 -3.69
N THR A 61 8.56 11.34 -4.69
CA THR A 61 9.42 10.17 -4.65
C THR A 61 10.82 10.57 -4.20
N ILE A 62 11.49 9.63 -3.54
CA ILE A 62 12.84 9.83 -3.00
C ILE A 62 13.71 8.67 -3.47
N GLU A 63 14.89 9.01 -3.98
CA GLU A 63 15.88 7.98 -4.34
C GLU A 63 16.85 7.79 -3.20
N ARG A 64 17.07 6.54 -2.81
CA ARG A 64 18.00 6.19 -1.73
C ARG A 64 18.54 4.79 -1.97
N ASP A 65 19.87 4.66 -1.94
CA ASP A 65 20.57 3.38 -2.11
C ASP A 65 20.17 2.66 -3.40
N GLY A 66 19.99 3.41 -4.49
CA GLY A 66 19.61 2.88 -5.79
C GLY A 66 18.16 2.47 -5.93
N LYS A 67 17.34 2.72 -4.92
CA LYS A 67 15.90 2.42 -4.92
C LYS A 67 15.08 3.69 -4.90
N THR A 68 13.91 3.65 -5.53
CA THR A 68 12.95 4.75 -5.52
C THR A 68 11.86 4.47 -4.50
N TYR A 69 11.69 5.39 -3.56
CA TYR A 69 10.67 5.29 -2.53
C TYR A 69 9.65 6.40 -2.72
N HIS A 70 8.37 6.10 -2.50
CA HIS A 70 7.39 7.14 -2.21
C HIS A 70 7.62 7.61 -0.78
N ARG A 71 7.31 8.89 -0.51
CA ARG A 71 7.43 9.41 0.86
C ARG A 71 6.47 8.68 1.81
N PHE A 72 5.26 8.39 1.32
CA PHE A 72 4.22 7.70 2.09
C PHE A 72 3.59 6.58 1.28
N TYR A 73 3.24 5.48 1.97
CA TYR A 73 2.56 4.33 1.38
C TYR A 73 1.30 4.02 2.17
N ARG A 74 0.26 3.56 1.50
CA ARG A 74 -0.97 3.14 2.18
C ARG A 74 -0.70 1.92 3.04
N LEU A 75 -0.93 2.06 4.35
CA LEU A 75 -0.62 1.00 5.31
C LEU A 75 -1.55 -0.20 5.17
N ASP A 76 -2.83 0.04 4.88
CA ASP A 76 -3.81 -1.04 4.67
C ASP A 76 -3.39 -1.96 3.54
N ARG A 77 -2.84 -1.40 2.46
CA ARG A 77 -2.35 -2.17 1.32
C ARG A 77 -1.12 -2.98 1.69
N ILE A 78 -0.18 -2.39 2.41
CA ILE A 78 1.03 -3.08 2.88
C ILE A 78 0.63 -4.26 3.76
N GLU A 79 -0.26 -4.05 4.72
CA GLU A 79 -0.72 -5.09 5.65
C GLU A 79 -1.41 -6.22 4.92
N ARG A 80 -2.20 -5.90 3.89
CA ARG A 80 -2.88 -6.91 3.07
C ARG A 80 -1.86 -7.77 2.32
N VAL A 81 -0.89 -7.15 1.66
CA VAL A 81 0.16 -7.89 0.94
C VAL A 81 0.97 -8.75 1.91
N GLU A 82 1.35 -8.22 3.07
CA GLU A 82 2.08 -8.98 4.09
C GLU A 82 1.30 -10.20 4.57
N LYS A 83 -0.01 -10.05 4.78
CA LYS A 83 -0.89 -11.13 5.20
C LYS A 83 -0.90 -12.27 4.17
N TYR A 84 -1.12 -11.92 2.91
CA TYR A 84 -1.21 -12.93 1.85
C TYR A 84 0.14 -13.48 1.45
N GLU A 85 1.22 -12.72 1.64
CA GLU A 85 2.57 -13.24 1.45
C GLU A 85 2.88 -14.34 2.47
N ARG A 86 2.48 -14.16 3.73
CA ARG A 86 2.63 -15.21 4.75
C ARG A 86 1.83 -16.45 4.38
N LEU A 87 0.58 -16.29 3.94
CA LEU A 87 -0.24 -17.41 3.50
C LEU A 87 0.37 -18.12 2.30
N PHE A 88 0.92 -17.37 1.36
CA PHE A 88 1.57 -17.90 0.18
C PHE A 88 2.79 -18.76 0.56
N ASP A 89 3.65 -18.24 1.43
CA ASP A 89 4.83 -18.98 1.89
C ASP A 89 4.44 -20.26 2.64
N GLU A 90 3.45 -20.17 3.52
CA GLU A 90 2.97 -21.32 4.29
C GLU A 90 2.32 -22.37 3.39
N ALA A 91 1.48 -21.94 2.47
CA ALA A 91 0.78 -22.84 1.54
C ALA A 91 1.74 -23.52 0.58
N ALA A 92 2.79 -22.82 0.15
CA ALA A 92 3.81 -23.40 -0.75
C ALA A 92 4.53 -24.58 -0.10
N THR A 93 4.65 -24.58 1.22
CA THR A 93 5.31 -25.66 1.97
C THR A 93 4.30 -26.71 2.43
N SER A 94 3.18 -26.30 3.02
CA SER A 94 2.23 -27.21 3.67
C SER A 94 1.16 -27.78 2.74
N HIS A 95 0.83 -27.07 1.66
CA HIS A 95 -0.31 -27.37 0.77
C HIS A 95 -1.63 -27.48 1.53
N ASP A 96 -1.77 -26.73 2.65
CA ASP A 96 -2.97 -26.71 3.47
C ASP A 96 -4.17 -26.22 2.63
N PRO A 97 -5.25 -27.04 2.49
CA PRO A 97 -6.40 -26.65 1.68
C PRO A 97 -7.07 -25.36 2.12
N GLU A 98 -7.10 -25.07 3.43
CA GLU A 98 -7.69 -23.85 3.96
C GLU A 98 -6.93 -22.61 3.48
N LYS A 99 -5.60 -22.67 3.58
CA LYS A 99 -4.73 -21.55 3.15
C LYS A 99 -4.82 -21.36 1.64
N LEU A 100 -4.87 -22.44 0.87
CA LEU A 100 -5.02 -22.37 -0.59
C LEU A 100 -6.35 -21.74 -0.97
N ARG A 101 -7.43 -22.06 -0.26
CA ARG A 101 -8.74 -21.44 -0.50
C ARG A 101 -8.72 -19.94 -0.23
N LEU A 102 -8.04 -19.51 0.86
CA LEU A 102 -7.90 -18.09 1.17
C LEU A 102 -7.12 -17.34 0.10
N LEU A 103 -6.06 -17.97 -0.40
CA LEU A 103 -5.27 -17.38 -1.50
C LEU A 103 -6.07 -17.30 -2.79
N ASP A 104 -6.84 -18.33 -3.11
CA ASP A 104 -7.70 -18.33 -4.30
C ASP A 104 -8.75 -17.22 -4.20
N ALA A 105 -9.37 -17.05 -3.04
CA ALA A 105 -10.35 -15.99 -2.80
C ALA A 105 -9.71 -14.62 -2.99
N TYR A 106 -8.50 -14.42 -2.49
CA TYR A 106 -7.75 -13.18 -2.69
C TYR A 106 -7.49 -12.95 -4.17
N TYR A 107 -6.97 -13.96 -4.88
CA TYR A 107 -6.61 -13.87 -6.29
C TYR A 107 -7.80 -13.50 -7.17
N THR A 108 -9.00 -14.01 -6.84
CA THR A 108 -10.20 -13.80 -7.65
C THR A 108 -11.07 -12.63 -7.20
N SER A 109 -10.81 -12.04 -6.04
CA SER A 109 -11.67 -11.00 -5.45
C SER A 109 -11.51 -9.61 -6.07
N GLY A 110 -10.48 -9.37 -6.82
CA GLY A 110 -10.13 -8.03 -7.31
C GLY A 110 -9.12 -7.32 -6.41
N GLU A 111 -9.01 -7.69 -5.15
CA GLU A 111 -8.02 -7.10 -4.23
C GLU A 111 -6.59 -7.42 -4.69
N TRP A 112 -6.36 -8.64 -5.15
CA TRP A 112 -5.06 -9.03 -5.68
C TRP A 112 -4.67 -8.16 -6.87
N ARG A 113 -5.64 -7.93 -7.77
CA ARG A 113 -5.39 -7.09 -8.95
C ARG A 113 -5.07 -5.65 -8.56
N GLU A 114 -5.77 -5.11 -7.58
CA GLU A 114 -5.47 -3.77 -7.07
C GLU A 114 -4.05 -3.69 -6.53
N ASP A 115 -3.63 -4.70 -5.77
CA ASP A 115 -2.29 -4.74 -5.20
C ASP A 115 -1.23 -4.93 -6.28
N TYR A 116 -1.51 -5.79 -7.25
CA TYR A 116 -0.62 -6.02 -8.40
C TYR A 116 -0.41 -4.73 -9.20
N GLU A 117 -1.49 -4.03 -9.52
CA GLU A 117 -1.42 -2.78 -10.27
C GLU A 117 -0.74 -1.68 -9.46
N ALA A 118 -0.98 -1.62 -8.16
CA ALA A 118 -0.29 -0.69 -7.27
C ALA A 118 1.22 -0.94 -7.26
N ASP A 119 1.62 -2.22 -7.25
CA ASP A 119 3.02 -2.59 -7.32
C ASP A 119 3.66 -2.15 -8.64
N GLU A 120 2.94 -2.33 -9.75
CA GLU A 120 3.42 -1.87 -11.06
C GLU A 120 3.61 -0.35 -11.10
N ARG A 121 2.77 0.40 -10.39
CA ARG A 121 2.89 1.85 -10.31
C ARG A 121 3.94 2.32 -9.29
N GLY A 122 4.60 1.40 -8.61
CA GLY A 122 5.59 1.75 -7.58
C GLY A 122 4.97 2.21 -6.27
N GLU A 123 3.72 1.87 -6.01
CA GLU A 123 2.99 2.30 -4.81
C GLU A 123 3.13 1.35 -3.62
N LEU A 124 4.03 0.36 -3.72
CA LEU A 124 4.40 -0.51 -2.60
C LEU A 124 5.89 -0.32 -2.30
N PRO A 125 6.28 -0.41 -1.01
CA PRO A 125 7.70 -0.23 -0.65
C PRO A 125 8.61 -1.21 -1.39
N PRO A 126 9.76 -0.76 -1.90
CA PRO A 126 10.70 -1.64 -2.62
C PRO A 126 11.18 -2.84 -1.79
N ASP A 127 11.20 -2.70 -0.47
CA ASP A 127 11.71 -3.74 0.43
C ASP A 127 10.63 -4.73 0.89
N LEU A 128 9.39 -4.50 0.49
CA LEU A 128 8.28 -5.40 0.84
C LEU A 128 8.40 -6.71 0.05
N LYS A 129 8.29 -7.85 0.75
CA LYS A 129 8.23 -9.15 0.11
C LYS A 129 6.90 -9.27 -0.63
N ARG A 130 6.96 -9.67 -1.89
CA ARG A 130 5.80 -9.68 -2.77
C ARG A 130 5.72 -10.87 -3.70
N GLY A 131 6.20 -12.04 -3.25
CA GLY A 131 6.10 -13.26 -4.04
C GLY A 131 4.66 -13.58 -4.42
N VAL A 132 3.71 -13.29 -3.54
CA VAL A 132 2.28 -13.50 -3.77
C VAL A 132 1.74 -12.64 -4.93
N LEU A 133 2.42 -11.55 -5.29
CA LEU A 133 2.03 -10.71 -6.43
C LEU A 133 2.61 -11.19 -7.75
N SER A 134 3.42 -12.25 -7.74
CA SER A 134 3.84 -12.92 -8.98
C SER A 134 2.67 -13.74 -9.49
N GLN A 135 2.07 -13.33 -10.60
CA GLN A 135 0.93 -14.01 -11.18
C GLN A 135 1.27 -15.47 -11.51
N ASP A 136 2.42 -15.68 -12.10
CA ASP A 136 2.86 -17.04 -12.48
C ASP A 136 3.06 -17.93 -11.25
N ALA A 137 3.72 -17.43 -10.22
CA ALA A 137 3.98 -18.21 -9.01
C ALA A 137 2.68 -18.56 -8.27
N LEU A 138 1.78 -17.59 -8.14
CA LEU A 138 0.50 -17.80 -7.46
C LEU A 138 -0.40 -18.74 -8.27
N HIS A 139 -0.48 -18.51 -9.58
CA HIS A 139 -1.26 -19.36 -10.48
C HIS A 139 -0.78 -20.82 -10.41
N ASP A 140 0.53 -21.03 -10.49
CA ASP A 140 1.12 -22.37 -10.44
C ASP A 140 0.81 -23.07 -9.12
N LEU A 141 0.88 -22.34 -8.01
CA LEU A 141 0.55 -22.92 -6.70
C LEU A 141 -0.93 -23.32 -6.63
N LEU A 142 -1.83 -22.46 -7.08
CA LEU A 142 -3.27 -22.71 -7.01
C LEU A 142 -3.72 -23.80 -7.99
N GLU A 143 -3.15 -23.84 -9.19
CA GLU A 143 -3.45 -24.86 -10.19
C GLU A 143 -2.98 -26.23 -9.73
N GLY A 144 -1.79 -26.33 -9.15
CA GLY A 144 -1.25 -27.59 -8.64
C GLY A 144 -1.99 -28.14 -7.43
N ALA A 145 -2.83 -27.32 -6.80
CA ALA A 145 -3.58 -27.70 -5.60
C ALA A 145 -4.93 -28.38 -5.89
N GLU A 146 -5.39 -28.41 -7.13
CA GLU A 146 -6.67 -29.01 -7.54
C GLU A 146 -7.86 -28.51 -6.72
N LEU A 147 -7.96 -27.19 -6.57
CA LEU A 147 -9.06 -26.55 -5.83
C LEU A 147 -10.40 -26.65 -6.56
#